data_c08ff14f5de9d254fd9ca68c15278b6a
#
_entry.id   c08ff14f5de9d254fd9ca68c15278b6a
#
_cell.length_a   1.000
_cell.length_b   1.000
_cell.length_c   1.000
_cell.angle_alpha   90.00
_cell.angle_beta   90.00
_cell.angle_gamma   90.00
#
_symmetry.space_group_name_H-M   'P 1'
#
loop_
_entity.id
_entity.type
_entity.pdbx_description
1 polymer ?
#
loop_
_entity_poly.entity_id
_entity_poly.type
_entity_poly.pdbx_seq_one_letter_code
_entity_poly.pdbx_strand_id
1 'polypeptide(L)'
;WFGLAVPIGLPAAFTDPVDTPVRDLLERHARTHGPFTTTQVASRFALAPEVVRAVLGELLGAGRIAEGDFTPGGTGREWCDVDVLRHLRRRSLAALRNEIAPVESPALARFLPRWQQVGSRHRGPDAVAEVVSMLQGAAMPASVLEPDVLAVRVPDYSPADLDAMFASGEL
;
A
#
# COMPACT_ATOMS: atom_id res chain seq x y z
N TRP A 1 2.84 -39.67 -15.55
CA TRP A 1 3.65 -38.47 -15.51
C TRP A 1 3.56 -37.81 -16.90
N PHE A 2 4.08 -36.65 -17.14
CA PHE A 2 4.01 -35.83 -18.37
C PHE A 2 4.43 -36.47 -19.69
N GLY A 3 4.37 -37.83 -19.84
CA GLY A 3 4.76 -38.52 -21.06
C GLY A 3 6.26 -38.53 -21.36
N LEU A 4 7.10 -38.09 -20.43
CA LEU A 4 8.55 -38.09 -20.57
C LEU A 4 9.14 -39.45 -20.16
N ALA A 5 10.13 -39.94 -20.92
CA ALA A 5 10.88 -41.12 -20.53
C ALA A 5 11.66 -40.86 -19.25
N VAL A 6 11.48 -41.72 -18.25
CA VAL A 6 12.18 -41.62 -16.98
C VAL A 6 13.62 -42.11 -17.16
N PRO A 7 14.65 -41.38 -16.74
CA PRO A 7 16.03 -41.83 -16.79
C PRO A 7 16.25 -43.14 -16.02
N ILE A 8 17.02 -44.05 -16.61
CA ILE A 8 17.36 -45.32 -15.98
C ILE A 8 18.23 -45.07 -14.74
N GLY A 9 17.89 -45.74 -13.62
CA GLY A 9 18.68 -45.67 -12.38
C GLY A 9 18.19 -44.69 -11.34
N LEU A 10 17.00 -44.07 -11.53
CA LEU A 10 16.37 -43.27 -10.48
C LEU A 10 15.85 -44.18 -9.35
N PRO A 11 16.00 -43.80 -8.09
CA PRO A 11 15.39 -44.51 -6.96
C PRO A 11 13.86 -44.58 -7.10
N ALA A 12 13.24 -45.68 -6.67
CA ALA A 12 11.80 -45.95 -6.74
C ALA A 12 10.98 -44.80 -6.13
N ALA A 13 11.45 -44.19 -5.08
CA ALA A 13 10.79 -43.05 -4.43
C ALA A 13 10.53 -41.84 -5.37
N PHE A 14 11.26 -41.74 -6.48
CA PHE A 14 11.05 -40.68 -7.50
C PHE A 14 10.20 -41.16 -8.71
N THR A 15 9.95 -42.47 -8.79
CA THR A 15 9.23 -43.07 -9.92
C THR A 15 7.89 -43.67 -9.50
N ASP A 16 7.61 -43.76 -8.20
CA ASP A 16 6.34 -44.23 -7.67
C ASP A 16 5.17 -43.35 -8.17
N PRO A 17 4.02 -43.94 -8.48
CA PRO A 17 2.84 -43.19 -8.87
C PRO A 17 2.41 -42.20 -7.77
N VAL A 18 2.05 -40.98 -8.17
CA VAL A 18 1.48 -39.95 -7.29
C VAL A 18 0.05 -39.68 -7.76
N ASP A 19 -0.90 -39.59 -6.84
CA ASP A 19 -2.33 -39.45 -7.17
C ASP A 19 -2.63 -38.13 -7.88
N THR A 20 -1.99 -37.03 -7.44
CA THR A 20 -2.27 -35.66 -7.95
C THR A 20 -1.00 -34.90 -8.34
N PRO A 21 -0.19 -35.40 -9.30
CA PRO A 21 1.14 -34.85 -9.56
C PRO A 21 1.12 -33.39 -10.04
N VAL A 22 0.14 -33.01 -10.83
CA VAL A 22 -0.02 -31.63 -11.32
C VAL A 22 -0.39 -30.70 -10.17
N ARG A 23 -1.31 -31.11 -9.31
CA ARG A 23 -1.72 -30.35 -8.14
C ARG A 23 -0.55 -30.12 -7.19
N ASP A 24 0.20 -31.17 -6.88
CA ASP A 24 1.37 -31.08 -5.97
C ASP A 24 2.46 -30.19 -6.54
N LEU A 25 2.66 -30.22 -7.86
CA LEU A 25 3.60 -29.37 -8.58
C LEU A 25 3.18 -27.89 -8.48
N LEU A 26 1.91 -27.60 -8.75
CA LEU A 26 1.37 -26.25 -8.72
C LEU A 26 1.32 -25.70 -7.27
N GLU A 27 0.95 -26.50 -6.29
CA GLU A 27 0.96 -26.13 -4.89
C GLU A 27 2.39 -25.82 -4.41
N ARG A 28 3.38 -26.61 -4.79
CA ARG A 28 4.79 -26.35 -4.49
C ARG A 28 5.27 -25.07 -5.16
N HIS A 29 4.89 -24.83 -6.41
CA HIS A 29 5.21 -23.62 -7.13
C HIS A 29 4.64 -22.39 -6.40
N ALA A 30 3.37 -22.41 -6.03
CA ALA A 30 2.71 -21.32 -5.33
C ALA A 30 3.38 -20.97 -4.00
N ARG A 31 3.80 -21.97 -3.21
CA ARG A 31 4.48 -21.76 -1.92
C ARG A 31 5.89 -21.18 -2.03
N THR A 32 6.52 -21.28 -3.18
CA THR A 32 7.92 -20.87 -3.38
C THR A 32 8.09 -19.65 -4.28
N HIS A 33 7.01 -19.16 -4.87
CA HIS A 33 7.02 -18.01 -5.78
C HIS A 33 6.08 -16.91 -5.29
N GLY A 34 6.31 -15.68 -5.75
CA GLY A 34 5.37 -14.57 -5.58
C GLY A 34 4.13 -14.73 -6.46
N PRO A 35 3.30 -13.69 -6.61
CA PRO A 35 2.14 -13.73 -7.49
C PRO A 35 2.52 -14.14 -8.93
N PHE A 36 1.70 -14.95 -9.54
CA PHE A 36 1.92 -15.48 -10.90
C PHE A 36 0.61 -15.61 -11.66
N THR A 37 0.68 -15.55 -12.98
CA THR A 37 -0.47 -15.76 -13.87
C THR A 37 -0.59 -17.23 -14.31
N THR A 38 -1.79 -17.64 -14.75
CA THR A 38 -2.02 -18.96 -15.32
C THR A 38 -1.10 -19.25 -16.51
N THR A 39 -0.88 -18.24 -17.36
CA THR A 39 -0.02 -18.38 -18.56
C THR A 39 1.45 -18.58 -18.21
N GLN A 40 1.96 -17.90 -17.20
CA GLN A 40 3.35 -18.08 -16.75
C GLN A 40 3.60 -19.52 -16.28
N VAL A 41 2.70 -20.07 -15.48
CA VAL A 41 2.83 -21.44 -14.96
C VAL A 41 2.61 -22.49 -16.05
N ALA A 42 1.61 -22.29 -16.93
CA ALA A 42 1.36 -23.16 -18.08
C ALA A 42 2.60 -23.26 -18.98
N SER A 43 3.19 -22.11 -19.32
CA SER A 43 4.42 -22.07 -20.11
C SER A 43 5.61 -22.73 -19.39
N ARG A 44 5.78 -22.45 -18.09
CA ARG A 44 6.90 -23.00 -17.30
C ARG A 44 6.92 -24.51 -17.24
N PHE A 45 5.75 -25.13 -17.11
CA PHE A 45 5.61 -26.58 -16.95
C PHE A 45 5.13 -27.31 -18.21
N ALA A 46 5.04 -26.60 -19.33
CA ALA A 46 4.51 -27.13 -20.59
C ALA A 46 3.13 -27.81 -20.43
N LEU A 47 2.25 -27.21 -19.63
CA LEU A 47 0.90 -27.67 -19.36
C LEU A 47 -0.12 -26.88 -20.18
N ALA A 48 -1.25 -27.50 -20.53
CA ALA A 48 -2.36 -26.80 -21.11
C ALA A 48 -2.96 -25.79 -20.10
N PRO A 49 -3.23 -24.53 -20.49
CA PRO A 49 -3.76 -23.50 -19.59
C PRO A 49 -5.06 -23.90 -18.88
N GLU A 50 -5.89 -24.72 -19.54
CA GLU A 50 -7.15 -25.23 -19.00
C GLU A 50 -6.90 -26.16 -17.80
N VAL A 51 -5.91 -27.04 -17.90
CA VAL A 51 -5.50 -27.96 -16.83
C VAL A 51 -4.97 -27.15 -15.64
N VAL A 52 -4.11 -26.17 -15.90
CA VAL A 52 -3.58 -25.28 -14.85
C VAL A 52 -4.71 -24.54 -14.16
N ARG A 53 -5.65 -23.96 -14.91
CA ARG A 53 -6.78 -23.20 -14.35
C ARG A 53 -7.70 -24.09 -13.50
N ALA A 54 -7.98 -25.31 -13.92
CA ALA A 54 -8.80 -26.25 -13.15
C ALA A 54 -8.17 -26.55 -11.80
N VAL A 55 -6.87 -26.89 -11.78
CA VAL A 55 -6.15 -27.21 -10.54
C VAL A 55 -5.99 -25.97 -9.63
N LEU A 56 -5.74 -24.78 -10.20
CA LEU A 56 -5.72 -23.55 -9.41
C LEU A 56 -7.08 -23.24 -8.81
N GLY A 57 -8.18 -23.52 -9.54
CA GLY A 57 -9.55 -23.41 -9.01
C GLY A 57 -9.79 -24.36 -7.82
N GLU A 58 -9.29 -25.58 -7.86
CA GLU A 58 -9.35 -26.53 -6.73
C GLU A 58 -8.56 -26.00 -5.51
N LEU A 59 -7.35 -25.49 -5.73
CA LEU A 59 -6.52 -24.92 -4.66
C LEU A 59 -7.15 -23.67 -4.07
N LEU A 60 -7.81 -22.84 -4.87
CA LEU A 60 -8.61 -21.69 -4.42
C LEU A 60 -9.77 -22.14 -3.54
N GLY A 61 -10.56 -23.11 -4.00
CA GLY A 61 -11.67 -23.69 -3.24
C GLY A 61 -11.23 -24.31 -1.92
N ALA A 62 -10.02 -24.86 -1.87
CA ALA A 62 -9.40 -25.37 -0.65
C ALA A 62 -8.76 -24.29 0.24
N GLY A 63 -8.83 -23.02 -0.15
CA GLY A 63 -8.26 -21.89 0.60
C GLY A 63 -6.73 -21.88 0.67
N ARG A 64 -6.03 -22.59 -0.24
CA ARG A 64 -4.57 -22.66 -0.28
C ARG A 64 -3.95 -21.49 -1.02
N ILE A 65 -4.63 -20.98 -2.02
CA ILE A 65 -4.21 -19.81 -2.81
C ILE A 65 -5.33 -18.77 -2.85
N ALA A 66 -4.98 -17.55 -3.18
CA ALA A 66 -5.89 -16.44 -3.46
C ALA A 66 -5.74 -15.99 -4.92
N GLU A 67 -6.84 -15.50 -5.51
CA GLU A 67 -6.86 -14.87 -6.81
C GLU A 67 -7.06 -13.36 -6.64
N GLY A 68 -6.33 -12.54 -7.40
CA GLY A 68 -6.46 -11.08 -7.35
C GLY A 68 -5.43 -10.37 -8.23
N ASP A 69 -5.43 -9.05 -8.12
CA ASP A 69 -4.43 -8.18 -8.75
C ASP A 69 -3.41 -7.79 -7.67
N PHE A 70 -2.29 -8.50 -7.60
CA PHE A 70 -1.31 -8.34 -6.53
C PHE A 70 -0.11 -7.49 -6.94
N THR A 71 0.25 -7.51 -8.23
CA THR A 71 1.41 -6.79 -8.76
C THR A 71 0.98 -5.43 -9.32
N PRO A 72 1.50 -4.30 -8.81
CA PRO A 72 1.21 -2.99 -9.36
C PRO A 72 1.54 -2.91 -10.86
N GLY A 73 0.56 -2.50 -11.67
CA GLY A 73 0.71 -2.45 -13.14
C GLY A 73 0.66 -3.80 -13.84
N GLY A 74 0.30 -4.86 -13.16
CA GLY A 74 0.04 -6.18 -13.74
C GLY A 74 -1.10 -6.16 -14.77
N THR A 75 -1.02 -7.00 -15.79
CA THR A 75 -1.98 -7.03 -16.92
C THR A 75 -2.98 -8.16 -16.81
N GLY A 76 -3.36 -8.59 -15.64
CA GLY A 76 -4.34 -9.69 -15.50
C GLY A 76 -4.40 -10.27 -14.12
N ARG A 77 -5.38 -11.16 -13.92
CA ARG A 77 -5.56 -11.85 -12.66
C ARG A 77 -4.38 -12.75 -12.32
N GLU A 78 -3.92 -12.66 -11.11
CA GLU A 78 -2.81 -13.41 -10.57
C GLU A 78 -3.27 -14.35 -9.45
N TRP A 79 -2.46 -15.35 -9.23
CA TRP A 79 -2.60 -16.34 -8.17
C TRP A 79 -1.45 -16.22 -7.19
N CYS A 80 -1.71 -16.35 -5.90
CA CYS A 80 -0.68 -16.33 -4.88
C CYS A 80 -1.06 -17.26 -3.71
N ASP A 81 -0.09 -18.00 -3.19
CA ASP A 81 -0.27 -18.75 -1.96
C ASP A 81 -0.63 -17.81 -0.79
N VAL A 82 -1.57 -18.22 0.05
CA VAL A 82 -2.11 -17.39 1.14
C VAL A 82 -1.03 -17.00 2.15
N ASP A 83 -0.09 -17.88 2.46
CA ASP A 83 1.00 -17.62 3.39
C ASP A 83 2.05 -16.71 2.77
N VAL A 84 2.39 -16.94 1.49
CA VAL A 84 3.27 -16.05 0.72
C VAL A 84 2.68 -14.65 0.66
N LEU A 85 1.39 -14.51 0.35
CA LEU A 85 0.71 -13.23 0.29
C LEU A 85 0.72 -12.50 1.65
N ARG A 86 0.49 -13.23 2.73
CA ARG A 86 0.58 -12.70 4.10
C ARG A 86 1.99 -12.21 4.41
N HIS A 87 3.00 -12.97 3.97
CA HIS A 87 4.39 -12.60 4.15
C HIS A 87 4.77 -11.33 3.35
N LEU A 88 4.35 -11.25 2.09
CA LEU A 88 4.55 -10.07 1.25
C LEU A 88 3.91 -8.81 1.86
N ARG A 89 2.67 -8.92 2.35
CA ARG A 89 1.98 -7.81 3.04
C ARG A 89 2.74 -7.33 4.27
N ARG A 90 3.23 -8.26 5.10
CA ARG A 90 4.06 -7.89 6.28
C ARG A 90 5.33 -7.17 5.88
N ARG A 91 6.02 -7.64 4.83
CA ARG A 91 7.25 -6.99 4.34
C ARG A 91 6.97 -5.60 3.78
N SER A 92 5.91 -5.43 3.00
CA SER A 92 5.50 -4.12 2.49
C SER A 92 5.18 -3.14 3.62
N LEU A 93 4.43 -3.58 4.64
CA LEU A 93 4.14 -2.75 5.82
C LEU A 93 5.41 -2.42 6.61
N ALA A 94 6.34 -3.36 6.75
CA ALA A 94 7.61 -3.11 7.42
C ALA A 94 8.47 -2.12 6.62
N ALA A 95 8.51 -2.22 5.30
CA ALA A 95 9.22 -1.27 4.44
C ALA A 95 8.64 0.14 4.58
N LEU A 96 7.31 0.28 4.48
CA LEU A 96 6.62 1.58 4.68
C LEU A 96 6.87 2.18 6.07
N ARG A 97 6.90 1.36 7.11
CA ARG A 97 7.24 1.83 8.47
C ARG A 97 8.69 2.29 8.59
N ASN A 98 9.61 1.65 7.89
CA ASN A 98 11.02 2.03 7.89
C ASN A 98 11.29 3.32 7.09
N GLU A 99 10.40 3.69 6.15
CA GLU A 99 10.45 4.97 5.45
C GLU A 99 10.12 6.16 6.38
N ILE A 100 9.37 5.90 7.46
CA ILE A 100 9.07 6.89 8.51
C ILE A 100 10.21 6.84 9.55
N ALA A 101 11.38 7.32 9.17
CA ALA A 101 12.50 7.45 10.09
C ALA A 101 12.28 8.67 11.03
N PRO A 102 12.52 8.53 12.35
CA PRO A 102 12.51 9.67 13.24
C PRO A 102 13.57 10.68 12.78
N VAL A 103 13.19 11.95 12.74
CA VAL A 103 14.12 13.05 12.44
C VAL A 103 14.65 13.65 13.73
N GLU A 104 15.85 14.23 13.69
CA GLU A 104 16.43 14.93 14.83
C GLU A 104 15.65 16.21 15.17
N SER A 105 15.66 16.61 16.43
CA SER A 105 14.98 17.82 16.93
C SER A 105 15.25 19.09 16.12
N PRO A 106 16.46 19.37 15.60
CA PRO A 106 16.70 20.53 14.74
C PRO A 106 15.93 20.49 13.40
N ALA A 107 15.66 19.30 12.86
CA ALA A 107 14.86 19.18 11.64
C ALA A 107 13.39 19.52 11.92
N LEU A 108 12.84 19.03 13.04
CA LEU A 108 11.50 19.36 13.51
C LEU A 108 11.36 20.86 13.78
N ALA A 109 12.35 21.47 14.48
CA ALA A 109 12.34 22.89 14.76
C ALA A 109 12.34 23.77 13.49
N ARG A 110 12.96 23.34 12.40
CA ARG A 110 12.90 24.00 11.09
C ARG A 110 11.60 23.76 10.34
N PHE A 111 11.02 22.58 10.52
CA PHE A 111 9.77 22.19 9.85
C PHE A 111 8.56 22.92 10.43
N LEU A 112 8.41 22.94 11.76
CA LEU A 112 7.23 23.47 12.46
C LEU A 112 6.85 24.90 12.07
N PRO A 113 7.77 25.89 12.03
CA PRO A 113 7.40 27.24 11.62
C PRO A 113 6.85 27.29 10.19
N ARG A 114 7.46 26.55 9.27
CA ARG A 114 7.00 26.49 7.87
C ARG A 114 5.65 25.79 7.77
N TRP A 115 5.46 24.67 8.46
CA TRP A 115 4.19 23.95 8.53
C TRP A 115 3.07 24.82 9.07
N GLN A 116 3.37 25.58 10.11
CA GLN A 116 2.44 26.52 10.76
C GLN A 116 2.34 27.87 10.05
N GLN A 117 2.92 28.02 8.86
CA GLN A 117 2.92 29.21 8.03
C GLN A 117 3.48 30.48 8.71
N VAL A 118 4.29 30.33 9.78
CA VAL A 118 4.96 31.45 10.45
C VAL A 118 5.96 32.09 9.48
N GLY A 119 5.79 33.39 9.19
CA GLY A 119 6.58 34.12 8.22
C GLY A 119 6.23 33.78 6.75
N SER A 120 5.01 33.27 6.49
CA SER A 120 4.46 33.08 5.16
C SER A 120 4.41 34.42 4.39
N ARG A 121 4.33 34.33 3.05
CA ARG A 121 4.08 35.47 2.17
C ARG A 121 2.64 35.54 1.69
N HIS A 122 1.83 34.53 2.05
CA HIS A 122 0.39 34.52 1.69
C HIS A 122 -0.34 35.57 2.49
N ARG A 123 -1.24 36.32 1.84
CA ARG A 123 -1.93 37.49 2.40
C ARG A 123 -3.42 37.45 2.08
N GLY A 124 -4.20 38.23 2.82
CA GLY A 124 -5.63 38.41 2.58
C GLY A 124 -6.51 37.29 3.11
N PRO A 125 -7.81 37.33 2.77
CA PRO A 125 -8.81 36.41 3.35
C PRO A 125 -8.50 34.93 3.16
N ASP A 126 -8.02 34.55 1.97
CA ASP A 126 -7.68 33.14 1.68
C ASP A 126 -6.58 32.61 2.62
N ALA A 127 -5.58 33.45 2.92
CA ALA A 127 -4.51 33.07 3.88
C ALA A 127 -5.04 32.95 5.32
N VAL A 128 -5.99 33.80 5.69
CA VAL A 128 -6.69 33.68 6.98
C VAL A 128 -7.48 32.38 7.06
N ALA A 129 -8.24 32.04 6.01
CA ALA A 129 -9.00 30.80 5.90
C ALA A 129 -8.11 29.57 6.06
N GLU A 130 -6.96 29.55 5.38
CA GLU A 130 -6.01 28.45 5.44
C GLU A 130 -5.44 28.29 6.85
N VAL A 131 -5.04 29.38 7.53
CA VAL A 131 -4.54 29.34 8.89
C VAL A 131 -5.62 28.90 9.88
N VAL A 132 -6.84 29.39 9.76
CA VAL A 132 -7.95 28.98 10.63
C VAL A 132 -8.29 27.51 10.44
N SER A 133 -8.31 27.02 9.19
CA SER A 133 -8.50 25.59 8.89
C SER A 133 -7.44 24.69 9.56
N MET A 134 -6.18 25.14 9.60
CA MET A 134 -5.11 24.41 10.29
C MET A 134 -5.27 24.38 11.81
N LEU A 135 -5.99 25.34 12.38
CA LEU A 135 -6.25 25.47 13.81
C LEU A 135 -7.55 24.79 14.25
N GLN A 136 -8.28 24.17 13.33
CA GLN A 136 -9.53 23.52 13.63
C GLN A 136 -9.39 22.49 14.76
N GLY A 137 -10.19 22.64 15.81
CA GLY A 137 -10.13 21.81 17.01
C GLY A 137 -9.06 22.18 18.03
N ALA A 138 -8.23 23.19 17.76
CA ALA A 138 -7.28 23.72 18.75
C ALA A 138 -8.00 24.69 19.70
N ALA A 139 -8.09 24.33 20.99
CA ALA A 139 -8.66 25.21 21.99
C ALA A 139 -7.68 26.35 22.33
N MET A 140 -8.09 27.59 22.04
CA MET A 140 -7.31 28.79 22.38
C MET A 140 -8.22 29.94 22.79
N PRO A 141 -7.74 30.87 23.65
CA PRO A 141 -8.50 32.08 23.98
C PRO A 141 -8.66 32.99 22.76
N ALA A 142 -9.83 33.56 22.56
CA ALA A 142 -10.09 34.49 21.47
C ALA A 142 -9.15 35.70 21.47
N SER A 143 -8.76 36.17 22.65
CA SER A 143 -7.80 37.26 22.82
C SER A 143 -6.38 36.99 22.32
N VAL A 144 -6.03 35.70 22.07
CA VAL A 144 -4.73 35.27 21.55
C VAL A 144 -4.79 35.02 20.05
N LEU A 145 -5.97 34.66 19.52
CA LEU A 145 -6.14 34.23 18.14
C LEU A 145 -5.66 35.30 17.14
N GLU A 146 -6.14 36.52 17.26
CA GLU A 146 -5.82 37.58 16.31
C GLU A 146 -4.40 38.13 16.48
N PRO A 147 -3.98 38.61 17.67
CA PRO A 147 -2.70 39.28 17.83
C PRO A 147 -1.50 38.32 17.76
N ASP A 148 -1.62 37.14 18.33
CA ASP A 148 -0.47 36.24 18.54
C ASP A 148 -0.42 35.10 17.53
N VAL A 149 -1.53 34.82 16.85
CA VAL A 149 -1.61 33.69 15.92
C VAL A 149 -1.81 34.17 14.47
N LEU A 150 -2.88 34.90 14.17
CA LEU A 150 -3.17 35.32 12.80
C LEU A 150 -2.18 36.38 12.32
N ALA A 151 -1.92 37.43 13.13
CA ALA A 151 -0.98 38.49 12.77
C ALA A 151 0.46 38.00 12.56
N VAL A 152 0.87 36.92 13.22
CA VAL A 152 2.20 36.32 13.05
C VAL A 152 2.32 35.46 11.80
N ARG A 153 1.20 34.87 11.34
CA ARG A 153 1.16 33.91 10.22
C ARG A 153 0.74 34.56 8.91
N VAL A 154 -0.13 35.56 8.96
CA VAL A 154 -0.66 36.29 7.80
C VAL A 154 -0.08 37.70 7.79
N PRO A 155 0.86 38.01 6.88
CA PRO A 155 1.36 39.39 6.74
C PRO A 155 0.22 40.34 6.38
N ASP A 156 0.26 41.54 6.98
CA ASP A 156 -0.75 42.58 6.82
C ASP A 156 -2.18 42.12 7.23
N TYR A 157 -2.28 41.21 8.19
CA TYR A 157 -3.56 40.72 8.73
C TYR A 157 -4.47 41.90 9.14
N SER A 158 -5.73 41.82 8.75
CA SER A 158 -6.79 42.75 9.15
C SER A 158 -7.92 42.00 9.86
N PRO A 159 -8.40 42.46 11.02
CA PRO A 159 -9.59 41.87 11.64
C PRO A 159 -10.81 41.80 10.74
N ALA A 160 -10.92 42.72 9.77
CA ALA A 160 -11.99 42.73 8.80
C ALA A 160 -12.01 41.48 7.89
N ASP A 161 -10.84 40.86 7.66
CA ASP A 161 -10.77 39.60 6.88
C ASP A 161 -11.43 38.44 7.65
N LEU A 162 -11.22 38.37 8.95
CA LEU A 162 -11.83 37.36 9.81
C LEU A 162 -13.35 37.62 9.98
N ASP A 163 -13.74 38.90 10.17
CA ASP A 163 -15.14 39.30 10.27
C ASP A 163 -15.92 38.96 9.00
N ALA A 164 -15.31 39.18 7.81
CA ALA A 164 -15.91 38.83 6.52
C ALA A 164 -16.15 37.32 6.41
N MET A 165 -15.25 36.48 6.87
CA MET A 165 -15.41 35.01 6.86
C MET A 165 -16.54 34.55 7.79
N PHE A 166 -16.69 35.16 8.96
CA PHE A 166 -17.84 34.88 9.83
C PHE A 166 -19.15 35.33 9.18
N ALA A 167 -19.15 36.48 8.50
CA ALA A 167 -20.35 36.97 7.84
C ALA A 167 -20.75 36.13 6.63
N SER A 168 -19.80 35.53 5.91
CA SER A 168 -20.07 34.62 4.78
C SER A 168 -20.47 33.21 5.18
N GLY A 169 -20.26 32.84 6.44
CA GLY A 169 -20.53 31.49 6.95
C GLY A 169 -19.48 30.45 6.53
N GLU A 170 -18.27 30.89 6.21
CA GLU A 170 -17.14 30.02 5.89
C GLU A 170 -16.46 29.48 7.16
N LEU A 171 -16.80 30.03 8.34
CA LEU A 171 -16.34 29.62 9.67
C LEU A 171 -17.50 29.32 10.60
#